data_04c26e194d622d505c6cbcad8ecb177b
#
_entry.id   04c26e194d622d505c6cbcad8ecb177b
#
_cell.length_a   1.000
_cell.length_b   1.000
_cell.length_c   1.000
_cell.angle_alpha   90.00
_cell.angle_beta   90.00
_cell.angle_gamma   90.00
#
_symmetry.space_group_name_H-M   'P 1'
#
loop_
_entity.id
_entity.type
_entity.pdbx_description
1 polymer ?
#
loop_
_entity_poly.entity_id
_entity_poly.type
_entity_poly.pdbx_seq_one_letter_code
_entity_poly.pdbx_strand_id
1 'polypeptide(L)'
;MSGKPKITETDIRRQGRDYLRIKGWFVFYVLQGLGAYRGIPDLIAVRDGRVLFIELKTARGRQSDHQKKFQADLEAAGGEYILCRGADDLLKRGI
;
A
#
# COMPACT_ATOMS: atom_id res chain seq x y z
N MET A 1 9.09 24.75 -21.65
CA MET A 1 7.89 24.48 -20.89
C MET A 1 8.08 23.27 -19.98
N SER A 2 7.70 23.43 -18.78
CA SER A 2 7.78 22.35 -17.84
C SER A 2 6.56 21.42 -18.01
N GLY A 3 6.80 20.13 -18.00
CA GLY A 3 5.73 19.17 -17.93
C GLY A 3 5.11 19.12 -16.54
N LYS A 4 4.15 18.24 -16.38
CA LYS A 4 3.58 18.00 -15.06
C LYS A 4 4.66 17.41 -14.14
N PRO A 5 4.68 17.78 -12.85
CA PRO A 5 5.59 17.15 -11.91
C PRO A 5 5.38 15.64 -11.89
N LYS A 6 6.47 14.92 -11.76
CA LYS A 6 6.38 13.48 -11.57
C LYS A 6 5.73 13.18 -10.22
N ILE A 7 4.82 12.22 -10.21
CA ILE A 7 4.26 11.70 -8.98
C ILE A 7 5.30 10.76 -8.36
N THR A 8 5.74 11.08 -7.17
CA THR A 8 6.74 10.29 -6.47
C THR A 8 6.07 9.21 -5.62
N GLU A 9 6.85 8.24 -5.17
CA GLU A 9 6.39 7.22 -4.25
C GLU A 9 5.90 7.82 -2.94
N THR A 10 6.57 8.88 -2.47
CA THR A 10 6.15 9.62 -1.27
C THR A 10 4.76 10.24 -1.46
N ASP A 11 4.51 10.81 -2.64
CA ASP A 11 3.20 11.37 -2.96
C ASP A 11 2.11 10.31 -2.95
N ILE A 12 2.39 9.15 -3.53
CA ILE A 12 1.44 8.02 -3.57
C ILE A 12 1.14 7.53 -2.14
N ARG A 13 2.16 7.41 -1.28
CA ARG A 13 1.96 7.00 0.11
C ARG A 13 1.04 7.97 0.85
N ARG A 14 1.29 9.26 0.70
CA ARG A 14 0.48 10.28 1.36
C ARG A 14 -0.96 10.28 0.84
N GLN A 15 -1.14 10.21 -0.47
CA GLN A 15 -2.45 10.15 -1.07
C GLN A 15 -3.23 8.91 -0.61
N GLY A 16 -2.59 7.76 -0.59
CA GLY A 16 -3.21 6.52 -0.12
C GLY A 16 -3.62 6.59 1.34
N ARG A 17 -2.73 7.10 2.19
CA ARG A 17 -3.03 7.30 3.61
C ARG A 17 -4.22 8.23 3.80
N ASP A 18 -4.21 9.37 3.12
CA ASP A 18 -5.25 10.38 3.27
C ASP A 18 -6.60 9.86 2.77
N TYR A 19 -6.60 9.17 1.65
CA TYR A 19 -7.80 8.53 1.12
C TYR A 19 -8.40 7.56 2.15
N LEU A 20 -7.57 6.69 2.72
CA LEU A 20 -8.02 5.69 3.69
C LEU A 20 -8.56 6.35 4.96
N ARG A 21 -7.89 7.40 5.44
CA ARG A 21 -8.37 8.14 6.62
C ARG A 21 -9.72 8.78 6.38
N ILE A 22 -9.92 9.39 5.22
CA ILE A 22 -11.20 9.99 4.84
C ILE A 22 -12.31 8.92 4.83
N LYS A 23 -11.97 7.71 4.41
CA LYS A 23 -12.90 6.58 4.37
C LYS A 23 -13.10 5.90 5.73
N GLY A 24 -12.48 6.42 6.78
CA GLY A 24 -12.68 5.91 8.14
C GLY A 24 -11.77 4.76 8.54
N TRP A 25 -10.70 4.52 7.79
CA TRP A 25 -9.73 3.49 8.14
C TRP A 25 -8.73 4.01 9.18
N PHE A 26 -8.41 3.17 10.15
CA PHE A 26 -7.24 3.37 10.98
C PHE A 26 -6.03 2.91 10.18
N VAL A 27 -5.17 3.84 9.81
CA VAL A 27 -4.06 3.56 8.89
C VAL A 27 -2.76 4.13 9.44
N PHE A 28 -1.69 3.38 9.29
CA PHE A 28 -0.36 3.80 9.72
C PHE A 28 0.70 3.28 8.76
N TYR A 29 1.82 4.00 8.70
CA TYR A 29 2.99 3.57 7.94
C TYR A 29 3.71 2.45 8.67
N VAL A 30 4.24 1.52 7.90
CA VAL A 30 5.13 0.48 8.41
C VAL A 30 6.56 0.94 8.18
N LEU A 31 7.34 0.98 9.25
CA LEU A 31 8.75 1.31 9.14
C LEU A 31 9.50 0.17 8.48
N GLN A 32 10.25 0.50 7.43
CA GLN A 32 11.13 -0.44 6.74
C GLN A 32 12.50 -0.40 7.39
N GLY A 33 13.27 -1.46 7.23
CA GLY A 33 14.65 -1.47 7.63
C GLY A 33 14.96 -2.49 8.73
N LEU A 34 15.87 -2.14 9.61
CA LEU A 34 16.42 -3.06 10.58
C LEU A 34 15.33 -3.67 11.49
N GLY A 35 15.23 -4.99 11.48
CA GLY A 35 14.22 -5.69 12.27
C GLY A 35 12.86 -5.83 11.61
N ALA A 36 12.61 -5.13 10.50
CA ALA A 36 11.36 -5.29 9.78
C ALA A 36 11.36 -6.57 8.95
N TYR A 37 10.19 -7.16 8.77
CA TYR A 37 10.04 -8.31 7.88
C TYR A 37 10.29 -7.88 6.44
N ARG A 38 11.18 -8.56 5.72
CA ARG A 38 11.51 -8.21 4.35
C ARG A 38 10.29 -8.27 3.44
N GLY A 39 10.10 -7.22 2.66
CA GLY A 39 8.99 -7.13 1.75
C GLY A 39 7.68 -6.69 2.38
N ILE A 40 7.69 -6.32 3.67
CA ILE A 40 6.48 -5.82 4.32
C ILE A 40 5.99 -4.56 3.58
N PRO A 41 4.67 -4.42 3.33
CA PRO A 41 4.14 -3.29 2.60
C PRO A 41 4.20 -1.97 3.37
N ASP A 42 3.91 -0.88 2.68
CA ASP A 42 4.08 0.48 3.19
C ASP A 42 3.08 0.87 4.27
N LEU A 43 1.85 0.40 4.14
CA LEU A 43 0.75 0.77 5.03
C LEU A 43 0.00 -0.46 5.52
N ILE A 44 -0.49 -0.34 6.75
CA ILE A 44 -1.51 -1.24 7.26
C ILE A 44 -2.73 -0.40 7.60
N ALA A 45 -3.91 -0.88 7.21
CA ALA A 45 -5.17 -0.19 7.45
C ALA A 45 -6.19 -1.16 8.04
N VAL A 46 -6.95 -0.69 9.03
CA VAL A 46 -7.94 -1.51 9.72
C VAL A 46 -9.25 -0.74 9.82
N ARG A 47 -10.35 -1.41 9.47
CA ARG A 47 -11.70 -0.89 9.67
C ARG A 47 -12.67 -2.05 9.87
N ASP A 48 -13.45 -1.99 10.93
CA ASP A 48 -14.49 -2.99 11.23
C ASP A 48 -13.95 -4.44 11.20
N GLY A 49 -12.74 -4.62 11.72
CA GLY A 49 -12.08 -5.92 11.78
C GLY A 49 -11.41 -6.36 10.48
N ARG A 50 -11.60 -5.64 9.38
CA ARG A 50 -10.90 -5.90 8.12
C ARG A 50 -9.52 -5.28 8.16
N VAL A 51 -8.50 -6.05 7.84
CA VAL A 51 -7.10 -5.62 7.84
C VAL A 51 -6.56 -5.67 6.42
N LEU A 52 -6.01 -4.55 5.97
CA LEU A 52 -5.40 -4.42 4.65
C LEU A 52 -3.90 -4.20 4.78
N PHE A 53 -3.13 -4.95 3.99
CA PHE A 53 -1.69 -4.72 3.82
C PHE A 53 -1.51 -4.09 2.45
N ILE A 54 -1.03 -2.85 2.42
CA ILE A 54 -1.05 -2.04 1.19
C ILE A 54 0.36 -1.63 0.80
N GLU A 55 0.77 -2.10 -0.38
CA GLU A 55 2.02 -1.70 -1.03
C GLU A 55 1.71 -0.60 -2.04
N LEU A 56 2.37 0.54 -1.91
CA LEU A 56 2.14 1.69 -2.77
C LEU A 56 3.25 1.82 -3.78
N LYS A 57 2.88 1.86 -5.06
CA LYS A 57 3.81 1.99 -6.17
C LYS A 57 3.35 3.07 -7.12
N THR A 58 4.30 3.75 -7.76
CA THR A 58 3.99 4.59 -8.91
C THR A 58 3.54 3.73 -10.07
N ALA A 59 3.03 4.36 -11.14
CA ALA A 59 2.51 3.63 -12.31
C ALA A 59 3.54 2.65 -12.90
N ARG A 60 4.83 2.98 -12.81
CA ARG A 60 5.91 2.16 -13.37
C ARG A 60 6.68 1.38 -12.32
N GLY A 61 6.39 1.58 -11.05
CA GLY A 61 7.07 0.89 -9.97
C GLY A 61 6.72 -0.60 -9.98
N ARG A 62 7.70 -1.44 -9.64
CA ARG A 62 7.52 -2.90 -9.61
C ARG A 62 7.81 -3.44 -8.22
N GLN A 63 7.11 -4.50 -7.87
CA GLN A 63 7.42 -5.21 -6.64
C GLN A 63 8.81 -5.84 -6.72
N SER A 64 9.55 -5.75 -5.60
CA SER A 64 10.76 -6.54 -5.43
C SER A 64 10.40 -8.02 -5.22
N ASP A 65 11.39 -8.90 -5.31
CA ASP A 65 11.17 -10.31 -5.04
C ASP A 65 10.71 -10.55 -3.59
N HIS A 66 11.25 -9.78 -2.65
CA HIS A 66 10.82 -9.85 -1.26
C HIS A 66 9.36 -9.43 -1.08
N GLN A 67 8.92 -8.41 -1.81
CA GLN A 67 7.53 -7.96 -1.76
C GLN A 67 6.58 -8.99 -2.36
N LYS A 68 6.98 -9.62 -3.46
CA LYS A 68 6.19 -10.70 -4.08
C LYS A 68 6.05 -11.90 -3.15
N LYS A 69 7.14 -12.25 -2.46
CA LYS A 69 7.13 -13.34 -1.50
C LYS A 69 6.23 -13.02 -0.31
N PHE A 70 6.33 -11.81 0.22
CA PHE A 70 5.45 -11.37 1.30
C PHE A 70 3.98 -11.49 0.90
N GLN A 71 3.64 -10.99 -0.28
CA GLN A 71 2.27 -11.08 -0.80
C GLN A 71 1.80 -12.53 -0.87
N ALA A 72 2.60 -13.40 -1.44
CA ALA A 72 2.24 -14.82 -1.58
C ALA A 72 2.01 -15.48 -0.23
N ASP A 73 2.90 -15.24 0.73
CA ASP A 73 2.80 -15.82 2.07
C ASP A 73 1.59 -15.27 2.81
N LEU A 74 1.34 -13.97 2.72
CA LEU A 74 0.20 -13.33 3.35
C LEU A 74 -1.12 -13.87 2.79
N GLU A 75 -1.24 -13.93 1.48
CA GLU A 75 -2.46 -14.41 0.82
C GLU A 75 -2.71 -15.89 1.11
N ALA A 76 -1.65 -16.68 1.16
CA ALA A 76 -1.76 -18.09 1.54
C ALA A 76 -2.27 -18.26 2.97
N ALA A 77 -1.98 -17.32 3.84
CA ALA A 77 -2.46 -17.32 5.23
C ALA A 77 -3.85 -16.70 5.38
N GLY A 78 -4.47 -16.26 4.29
CA GLY A 78 -5.80 -15.65 4.30
C GLY A 78 -5.80 -14.15 4.50
N GLY A 79 -4.64 -13.49 4.45
CA GLY A 79 -4.54 -12.04 4.55
C GLY A 79 -4.90 -11.34 3.27
N GLU A 80 -5.21 -10.05 3.38
CA GLU A 80 -5.58 -9.22 2.24
C GLU A 80 -4.43 -8.27 1.90
N TYR A 81 -3.90 -8.41 0.68
CA TYR A 81 -2.80 -7.60 0.16
C TYR A 81 -3.29 -6.79 -1.03
N ILE A 82 -2.91 -5.52 -1.08
CA ILE A 82 -3.26 -4.64 -2.21
C ILE A 82 -2.00 -3.99 -2.74
N LEU A 83 -1.75 -4.19 -4.03
CA LEU A 83 -0.76 -3.40 -4.76
C LEU A 83 -1.51 -2.18 -5.31
N CYS A 84 -1.24 -1.03 -4.73
CA CYS A 84 -2.00 0.19 -4.98
C CYS A 84 -1.15 1.19 -5.77
N ARG A 85 -1.61 1.56 -6.94
CA ARG A 85 -0.94 2.54 -7.80
C ARG A 85 -1.69 3.89 -7.82
N GLY A 86 -2.79 3.98 -7.11
CA GLY A 86 -3.63 5.16 -6.96
C GLY A 86 -4.93 4.82 -6.28
N ALA A 87 -5.71 5.85 -5.93
CA ALA A 87 -6.95 5.67 -5.19
C ALA A 87 -7.96 4.78 -5.92
N ASP A 88 -7.91 4.73 -7.24
CA ASP A 88 -8.82 3.88 -8.03
C ASP A 88 -8.68 2.39 -7.68
N ASP A 89 -7.47 1.96 -7.35
CA ASP A 89 -7.24 0.57 -6.97
C ASP A 89 -7.95 0.22 -5.66
N LEU A 90 -8.05 1.18 -4.76
CA LEU A 90 -8.78 1.02 -3.50
C LEU A 90 -10.29 1.05 -3.76
N LEU A 91 -10.74 2.00 -4.56
CA LEU A 91 -12.14 2.17 -4.89
C LEU A 91 -12.72 0.90 -5.55
N LYS A 92 -11.99 0.30 -6.46
CA LYS A 92 -12.40 -0.93 -7.15
C LYS A 92 -12.62 -2.10 -6.20
N ARG A 93 -11.99 -2.08 -5.05
CA ARG A 93 -12.11 -3.13 -4.03
C ARG A 93 -13.13 -2.81 -2.96
N GLY A 94 -13.91 -1.76 -3.15
CA GLY A 94 -14.92 -1.34 -2.18
C GLY A 94 -14.33 -0.69 -0.93
N ILE A 95 -13.16 -0.06 -1.09
CA ILE A 95 -12.44 0.54 0.04
C ILE A 95 -12.55 2.09 0.05
#